data_3606d2403f5745c4523e5fe5eaf16dc1
#
_entry.id   3606d2403f5745c4523e5fe5eaf16dc1
#
_cell.length_a   1.000
_cell.length_b   1.000
_cell.length_c   1.000
_cell.angle_alpha   90.00
_cell.angle_beta   90.00
_cell.angle_gamma   90.00
#
_symmetry.space_group_name_H-M   'P 1'
#
loop_
_entity.id
_entity.type
_entity.pdbx_description
1 polymer ?
#
loop_
_entity_poly.entity_id
_entity_poly.type
_entity_poly.pdbx_seq_one_letter_code
_entity_poly.pdbx_strand_id
1 'polypeptide(L)'
;TIDYNTGRPKDGAMMTTDGVIDFHSAMEANAASENGSEVIFTNAINDHKWYGLLSSYKNRFTENFTLTGGFDGRYYRGYHAEKIDDLLGGAYYAPGSKALDFQTSDAILKEGDYVQYYSVGEIVWAGLFAQAEYTKEKWSAFLSASLTEEAYRYHDRGGAPIDGKKISDFYHFLPWSVKGGFNYKFTKNHNVFVNAGYFTRAPFFNAVFPNNNIVANDNAPYEKIMTFELGYGFSTHNFNLALNGYYTRWNDKTTRRQIGDEYANITGLDAVH
;
A
#
# COMPACT_ATOMS: atom_id res chain seq x y z
N THR A 1 -9.68 -18.26 -17.23
CA THR A 1 -9.42 -17.45 -16.00
C THR A 1 -10.32 -17.92 -14.87
N ILE A 2 -9.80 -17.99 -13.68
CA ILE A 2 -10.57 -18.31 -12.46
C ILE A 2 -11.25 -17.03 -11.95
N ASP A 3 -12.53 -17.14 -11.60
CA ASP A 3 -13.23 -16.10 -10.86
C ASP A 3 -12.75 -16.13 -9.39
N TYR A 4 -12.04 -15.08 -8.98
CA TYR A 4 -11.47 -14.98 -7.63
C TYR A 4 -12.52 -14.95 -6.50
N ASN A 5 -13.79 -14.60 -6.81
CA ASN A 5 -14.86 -14.55 -5.81
C ASN A 5 -15.49 -15.92 -5.58
N THR A 6 -15.51 -16.77 -6.58
CA THR A 6 -16.17 -18.08 -6.52
C THR A 6 -15.18 -19.24 -6.52
N GLY A 7 -13.91 -18.98 -6.85
CA GLY A 7 -12.88 -20.01 -7.06
C GLY A 7 -13.16 -20.91 -8.28
N ARG A 8 -14.13 -20.52 -9.12
CA ARG A 8 -14.56 -21.30 -10.29
C ARG A 8 -14.00 -20.71 -11.58
N PRO A 9 -13.74 -21.53 -12.61
CA PRO A 9 -13.38 -21.03 -13.91
C PRO A 9 -14.46 -20.08 -14.47
N LYS A 10 -14.03 -18.97 -15.07
CA LYS A 10 -14.91 -18.11 -15.85
C LYS A 10 -15.17 -18.77 -17.20
N ASP A 11 -16.42 -18.71 -17.63
CA ASP A 11 -16.86 -19.00 -19.01
C ASP A 11 -16.45 -20.37 -19.57
N GLY A 12 -17.09 -21.45 -19.11
CA GLY A 12 -17.07 -22.74 -19.77
C GLY A 12 -15.72 -23.46 -19.81
N ALA A 13 -14.76 -23.04 -18.96
CA ALA A 13 -13.53 -23.81 -18.78
C ALA A 13 -13.90 -25.26 -18.43
N MET A 14 -13.16 -26.20 -18.99
CA MET A 14 -13.37 -27.63 -18.80
C MET A 14 -13.50 -27.97 -17.32
N MET A 15 -14.69 -28.43 -16.93
CA MET A 15 -15.01 -28.84 -15.55
C MET A 15 -15.44 -30.30 -15.57
N THR A 16 -15.00 -31.04 -14.56
CA THR A 16 -15.54 -32.37 -14.29
C THR A 16 -16.98 -32.28 -13.79
N THR A 17 -17.71 -33.38 -13.82
CA THR A 17 -19.08 -33.46 -13.27
C THR A 17 -19.17 -33.07 -11.80
N ASP A 18 -18.05 -33.23 -11.05
CA ASP A 18 -17.94 -32.88 -9.63
C ASP A 18 -17.59 -31.39 -9.38
N GLY A 19 -17.50 -30.59 -10.45
CA GLY A 19 -17.25 -29.15 -10.37
C GLY A 19 -15.81 -28.76 -10.11
N VAL A 20 -14.83 -29.63 -10.41
CA VAL A 20 -13.40 -29.36 -10.36
C VAL A 20 -12.88 -29.08 -11.79
N ILE A 21 -11.77 -28.34 -11.92
CA ILE A 21 -11.15 -28.11 -13.22
C ILE A 21 -10.67 -29.45 -13.80
N ASP A 22 -11.07 -29.77 -15.01
CA ASP A 22 -10.61 -30.94 -15.74
C ASP A 22 -9.27 -30.67 -16.43
N PHE A 23 -8.19 -30.77 -15.66
CA PHE A 23 -6.84 -30.55 -16.16
C PHE A 23 -6.44 -31.58 -17.23
N HIS A 24 -6.97 -32.81 -17.14
CA HIS A 24 -6.63 -33.86 -18.12
C HIS A 24 -7.13 -33.48 -19.53
N SER A 25 -8.42 -33.12 -19.62
CA SER A 25 -8.99 -32.67 -20.89
C SER A 25 -8.34 -31.38 -21.40
N ALA A 26 -7.97 -30.45 -20.50
CA ALA A 26 -7.24 -29.24 -20.88
C ALA A 26 -5.86 -29.55 -21.46
N MET A 27 -5.12 -30.49 -20.85
CA MET A 27 -3.78 -30.93 -21.33
C MET A 27 -3.89 -31.63 -22.67
N GLU A 28 -4.86 -32.53 -22.87
CA GLU A 28 -5.08 -33.20 -24.16
C GLU A 28 -5.43 -32.19 -25.27
N ALA A 29 -6.31 -31.22 -24.98
CA ALA A 29 -6.67 -30.18 -25.93
C ALA A 29 -5.47 -29.31 -26.32
N ASN A 30 -4.68 -28.87 -25.33
CA ASN A 30 -3.48 -28.07 -25.57
C ASN A 30 -2.43 -28.85 -26.39
N ALA A 31 -2.22 -30.12 -26.08
CA ALA A 31 -1.26 -30.97 -26.80
C ALA A 31 -1.68 -31.22 -28.25
N ALA A 32 -2.97 -31.29 -28.55
CA ALA A 32 -3.53 -31.47 -29.89
C ALA A 32 -3.64 -30.17 -30.70
N SER A 33 -3.49 -28.98 -30.04
CA SER A 33 -3.68 -27.69 -30.67
C SER A 33 -2.48 -27.26 -31.52
N GLU A 34 -2.73 -27.00 -32.80
CA GLU A 34 -1.72 -26.41 -33.69
C GLU A 34 -1.51 -24.91 -33.44
N ASN A 35 -2.43 -24.26 -32.72
CA ASN A 35 -2.43 -22.82 -32.44
C ASN A 35 -1.85 -22.48 -31.07
N GLY A 36 -1.20 -23.44 -30.38
CA GLY A 36 -0.69 -23.30 -29.04
C GLY A 36 -1.74 -23.55 -27.94
N SER A 37 -1.33 -23.39 -26.68
CA SER A 37 -2.17 -23.63 -25.51
C SER A 37 -3.33 -22.63 -25.44
N GLU A 38 -4.55 -23.11 -25.27
CA GLU A 38 -5.73 -22.29 -24.99
C GLU A 38 -5.88 -22.01 -23.49
N VAL A 39 -5.45 -22.94 -22.65
CA VAL A 39 -5.46 -22.86 -21.18
C VAL A 39 -4.04 -22.94 -20.67
N ILE A 40 -3.64 -21.99 -19.86
CA ILE A 40 -2.30 -21.94 -19.24
C ILE A 40 -2.44 -21.62 -17.76
N PHE A 41 -1.45 -22.05 -16.98
CA PHE A 41 -1.24 -21.51 -15.64
C PHE A 41 -0.35 -20.29 -15.68
N THR A 42 -0.71 -19.31 -14.85
CA THR A 42 0.08 -18.09 -14.69
C THR A 42 0.34 -17.81 -13.22
N ASN A 43 1.49 -17.21 -12.95
CA ASN A 43 1.88 -16.71 -11.63
C ASN A 43 1.87 -15.20 -11.59
N ALA A 44 1.17 -14.62 -10.60
CA ALA A 44 1.29 -13.20 -10.27
C ALA A 44 2.62 -12.96 -9.54
N ILE A 45 3.47 -12.15 -10.14
CA ILE A 45 4.76 -11.76 -9.60
C ILE A 45 4.60 -10.43 -8.86
N ASN A 46 4.98 -10.43 -7.58
CA ASN A 46 5.04 -9.25 -6.73
C ASN A 46 6.43 -9.19 -6.10
N ASP A 47 7.35 -8.49 -6.76
CA ASP A 47 8.73 -8.33 -6.31
C ASP A 47 8.98 -6.90 -5.83
N HIS A 48 9.86 -6.73 -4.83
CA HIS A 48 10.10 -5.47 -4.16
C HIS A 48 11.59 -5.15 -4.05
N LYS A 49 11.94 -3.90 -4.31
CA LYS A 49 13.24 -3.33 -3.96
C LYS A 49 13.01 -2.15 -3.02
N TRP A 50 13.57 -2.24 -1.82
CA TRP A 50 13.42 -1.22 -0.81
C TRP A 50 14.78 -0.85 -0.22
N TYR A 51 15.07 0.45 -0.24
CA TYR A 51 16.26 1.04 0.36
C TYR A 51 15.81 2.13 1.32
N GLY A 52 16.44 2.23 2.48
CA GLY A 52 16.10 3.25 3.46
C GLY A 52 17.29 3.68 4.30
N LEU A 53 17.23 4.93 4.73
CA LEU A 53 18.15 5.52 5.67
C LEU A 53 17.35 6.26 6.75
N LEU A 54 17.47 5.82 7.99
CA LEU A 54 16.91 6.50 9.14
C LEU A 54 18.06 7.03 10.00
N SER A 55 18.04 8.32 10.29
CA SER A 55 18.99 8.96 11.20
C SER A 55 18.25 9.73 12.27
N SER A 56 18.69 9.61 13.51
CA SER A 56 18.14 10.39 14.61
C SER A 56 19.27 10.88 15.54
N TYR A 57 19.10 12.08 16.03
CA TYR A 57 19.98 12.70 16.99
C TYR A 57 19.16 13.16 18.19
N LYS A 58 19.58 12.76 19.40
CA LYS A 58 18.95 13.13 20.67
C LYS A 58 19.96 13.88 21.50
N ASN A 59 19.57 15.06 21.99
CA ASN A 59 20.37 15.87 22.89
C ASN A 59 19.56 16.31 24.12
N ARG A 60 20.16 16.18 25.27
CA ARG A 60 19.64 16.68 26.54
C ARG A 60 20.28 18.03 26.83
N PHE A 61 19.59 19.11 26.54
CA PHE A 61 20.07 20.47 26.68
C PHE A 61 20.13 20.91 28.16
N THR A 62 19.18 20.44 28.96
CA THR A 62 19.15 20.65 30.41
C THR A 62 18.72 19.37 31.12
N GLU A 63 18.73 19.36 32.46
CA GLU A 63 18.23 18.21 33.24
C GLU A 63 16.76 17.88 32.92
N ASN A 64 15.99 18.88 32.49
CA ASN A 64 14.56 18.77 32.26
C ASN A 64 14.17 18.78 30.79
N PHE A 65 15.03 19.21 29.86
CA PHE A 65 14.70 19.41 28.47
C PHE A 65 15.54 18.55 27.52
N THR A 66 14.86 17.77 26.71
CA THR A 66 15.46 16.92 25.68
C THR A 66 14.84 17.24 24.32
N LEU A 67 15.69 17.34 23.30
CA LEU A 67 15.28 17.47 21.90
C LEU A 67 15.79 16.25 21.13
N THR A 68 14.91 15.66 20.35
CA THR A 68 15.22 14.62 19.36
C THR A 68 14.82 15.12 18.00
N GLY A 69 15.67 14.95 17.01
CA GLY A 69 15.35 15.26 15.60
C GLY A 69 15.98 14.24 14.69
N GLY A 70 15.48 14.13 13.50
CA GLY A 70 15.99 13.15 12.57
C GLY A 70 15.44 13.28 11.15
N PHE A 71 15.97 12.41 10.32
CA PHE A 71 15.64 12.26 8.90
C PHE A 71 15.27 10.80 8.62
N ASP A 72 14.25 10.58 7.78
CA ASP A 72 13.83 9.29 7.27
C ASP A 72 13.73 9.38 5.74
N GLY A 73 14.65 8.72 5.04
CA GLY A 73 14.67 8.65 3.58
C GLY A 73 14.44 7.22 3.11
N ARG A 74 13.55 7.04 2.13
CA ARG A 74 13.22 5.72 1.57
C ARG A 74 13.03 5.80 0.07
N TYR A 75 13.47 4.76 -0.61
CA TYR A 75 13.18 4.49 -2.00
C TYR A 75 12.59 3.10 -2.13
N TYR A 76 11.42 3.01 -2.73
CA TYR A 76 10.71 1.77 -2.97
C TYR A 76 10.38 1.60 -4.43
N ARG A 77 10.53 0.38 -4.92
CA ARG A 77 10.13 -0.02 -6.26
C ARG A 77 9.46 -1.39 -6.20
N GLY A 78 8.18 -1.43 -6.55
CA GLY A 78 7.38 -2.65 -6.62
C GLY A 78 7.15 -3.07 -8.05
N TYR A 79 7.43 -4.32 -8.37
CA TYR A 79 7.22 -4.92 -9.68
C TYR A 79 5.99 -5.81 -9.60
N HIS A 80 5.04 -5.56 -10.49
CA HIS A 80 3.81 -6.32 -10.59
C HIS A 80 3.67 -6.83 -12.02
N ALA A 81 3.67 -8.16 -12.18
CA ALA A 81 3.61 -8.78 -13.49
C ALA A 81 2.91 -10.13 -13.39
N GLU A 82 2.50 -10.65 -14.52
CA GLU A 82 2.03 -12.01 -14.66
C GLU A 82 2.93 -12.77 -15.63
N LYS A 83 3.31 -14.00 -15.29
CA LYS A 83 4.14 -14.88 -16.10
C LYS A 83 3.48 -16.21 -16.31
N ILE A 84 3.75 -16.82 -17.44
CA ILE A 84 3.36 -18.22 -17.69
C ILE A 84 4.14 -19.11 -16.73
N ASP A 85 3.41 -19.94 -15.98
CA ASP A 85 3.97 -20.93 -15.07
C ASP A 85 4.02 -22.30 -15.74
N ASP A 86 2.91 -22.70 -16.39
CA ASP A 86 2.78 -23.99 -17.07
C ASP A 86 1.88 -23.86 -18.31
N LEU A 87 2.32 -24.44 -19.41
CA LEU A 87 1.58 -24.48 -20.67
C LEU A 87 0.54 -25.60 -20.72
N LEU A 88 0.41 -26.41 -19.68
CA LEU A 88 -0.52 -27.52 -19.57
C LEU A 88 -0.44 -28.47 -20.80
N GLY A 89 0.77 -28.91 -21.11
CA GLY A 89 1.03 -29.88 -22.19
C GLY A 89 1.10 -29.30 -23.61
N GLY A 90 0.86 -28.02 -23.81
CA GLY A 90 1.02 -27.35 -25.10
C GLY A 90 2.47 -26.92 -25.38
N ALA A 91 2.78 -26.68 -26.64
CA ALA A 91 4.14 -26.32 -27.07
C ALA A 91 4.49 -24.85 -26.82
N TYR A 92 3.48 -23.96 -26.80
CA TYR A 92 3.61 -22.51 -26.62
C TYR A 92 2.25 -21.88 -26.31
N TYR A 93 2.25 -20.60 -25.95
CA TYR A 93 1.06 -19.77 -25.84
C TYR A 93 1.13 -18.61 -26.85
N ALA A 94 0.07 -18.42 -27.63
CA ALA A 94 -0.06 -17.32 -28.57
C ALA A 94 -0.98 -16.24 -27.99
N PRO A 95 -0.48 -15.04 -27.57
CA PRO A 95 -1.26 -14.03 -26.91
C PRO A 95 -2.25 -13.32 -27.87
N GLY A 96 -1.98 -13.30 -29.16
CA GLY A 96 -2.79 -12.62 -30.16
C GLY A 96 -2.97 -11.12 -29.81
N SER A 97 -4.21 -10.67 -29.78
CA SER A 97 -4.55 -9.28 -29.43
C SER A 97 -4.28 -8.92 -27.94
N LYS A 98 -3.96 -9.89 -27.10
CA LYS A 98 -3.60 -9.71 -25.68
C LYS A 98 -2.10 -9.60 -25.47
N ALA A 99 -1.29 -9.54 -26.55
CA ALA A 99 0.14 -9.33 -26.48
C ALA A 99 0.46 -8.03 -25.72
N LEU A 100 1.47 -8.08 -24.86
CA LEU A 100 1.99 -6.88 -24.23
C LEU A 100 2.68 -6.00 -25.29
N ASP A 101 2.71 -4.70 -25.07
CA ASP A 101 3.21 -3.72 -26.07
C ASP A 101 4.65 -3.99 -26.56
N PHE A 102 5.47 -4.66 -25.77
CA PHE A 102 6.82 -5.08 -26.19
C PHE A 102 6.83 -6.46 -26.91
N GLN A 103 5.68 -7.06 -27.13
CA GLN A 103 5.48 -8.32 -27.84
C GLN A 103 4.73 -8.06 -29.14
N THR A 104 4.86 -8.97 -30.09
CA THR A 104 4.07 -8.93 -31.32
C THR A 104 2.82 -9.80 -31.19
N SER A 105 1.78 -9.55 -31.98
CA SER A 105 0.53 -10.34 -31.95
C SER A 105 0.75 -11.81 -32.36
N ASP A 106 1.84 -12.10 -33.05
CA ASP A 106 2.27 -13.43 -33.48
C ASP A 106 3.37 -14.02 -32.56
N ALA A 107 3.59 -13.42 -31.39
CA ALA A 107 4.57 -13.90 -30.42
C ALA A 107 4.26 -15.33 -29.99
N ILE A 108 5.31 -16.12 -29.87
CA ILE A 108 5.30 -17.48 -29.34
C ILE A 108 5.89 -17.45 -27.94
N LEU A 109 5.01 -17.49 -26.93
CA LEU A 109 5.42 -17.39 -25.54
C LEU A 109 5.55 -18.76 -24.90
N LYS A 110 6.48 -18.87 -23.95
CA LYS A 110 6.80 -20.08 -23.20
C LYS A 110 6.73 -19.81 -21.69
N GLU A 111 6.93 -20.85 -20.91
CA GLU A 111 7.05 -20.74 -19.45
C GLU A 111 8.11 -19.73 -19.06
N GLY A 112 7.77 -18.86 -18.11
CA GLY A 112 8.58 -17.73 -17.66
C GLY A 112 8.38 -16.43 -18.44
N ASP A 113 7.71 -16.44 -19.60
CA ASP A 113 7.39 -15.23 -20.36
C ASP A 113 6.27 -14.41 -19.71
N TYR A 114 6.30 -13.09 -19.90
CA TYR A 114 5.30 -12.18 -19.39
C TYR A 114 4.00 -12.23 -20.19
N VAL A 115 2.87 -12.18 -19.48
CA VAL A 115 1.53 -12.14 -20.05
C VAL A 115 0.66 -11.13 -19.29
N GLN A 116 -0.47 -10.73 -19.87
CA GLN A 116 -1.54 -9.90 -19.31
C GLN A 116 -1.10 -8.51 -18.84
N TYR A 117 -0.18 -8.40 -17.89
CA TYR A 117 0.31 -7.10 -17.39
C TYR A 117 1.76 -7.16 -16.91
N TYR A 118 2.42 -6.01 -16.99
CA TYR A 118 3.71 -5.75 -16.37
C TYR A 118 3.81 -4.26 -16.02
N SER A 119 3.84 -3.95 -14.75
CA SER A 119 3.92 -2.59 -14.23
C SER A 119 4.92 -2.46 -13.10
N VAL A 120 5.35 -1.21 -12.85
CA VAL A 120 6.25 -0.89 -11.75
C VAL A 120 5.74 0.36 -11.04
N GLY A 121 5.48 0.24 -9.74
CA GLY A 121 5.24 1.36 -8.85
C GLY A 121 6.54 1.85 -8.24
N GLU A 122 6.76 3.14 -8.23
CA GLU A 122 7.94 3.76 -7.64
C GLU A 122 7.52 4.82 -6.62
N ILE A 123 8.10 4.75 -5.42
CA ILE A 123 7.81 5.66 -4.31
C ILE A 123 9.12 6.17 -3.74
N VAL A 124 9.23 7.49 -3.65
CA VAL A 124 10.31 8.20 -2.96
C VAL A 124 9.72 8.85 -1.72
N TRP A 125 10.40 8.70 -0.62
CA TRP A 125 10.02 9.26 0.67
C TRP A 125 11.23 10.00 1.26
N ALA A 126 11.01 11.25 1.70
CA ALA A 126 12.03 12.03 2.42
C ALA A 126 11.34 12.82 3.53
N GLY A 127 11.56 12.42 4.79
CA GLY A 127 10.89 12.98 5.96
C GLY A 127 11.86 13.58 6.97
N LEU A 128 11.45 14.68 7.58
CA LEU A 128 12.07 15.28 8.75
C LEU A 128 11.12 15.17 9.94
N PHE A 129 11.66 14.92 11.11
CA PHE A 129 10.90 14.91 12.35
C PHE A 129 11.68 15.54 13.50
N ALA A 130 10.94 16.10 14.45
CA ALA A 130 11.48 16.61 15.69
C ALA A 130 10.53 16.37 16.84
N GLN A 131 11.07 16.14 18.03
CA GLN A 131 10.34 16.01 19.29
C GLN A 131 11.06 16.71 20.41
N ALA A 132 10.36 17.62 21.08
CA ALA A 132 10.77 18.26 22.29
C ALA A 132 10.07 17.59 23.49
N GLU A 133 10.85 17.26 24.52
CA GLU A 133 10.38 16.65 25.77
C GLU A 133 10.80 17.54 26.94
N TYR A 134 9.88 17.81 27.85
CA TYR A 134 10.17 18.50 29.09
C TYR A 134 9.63 17.69 30.26
N THR A 135 10.50 17.42 31.27
CA THR A 135 10.12 16.66 32.45
C THR A 135 10.62 17.39 33.68
N LYS A 136 9.74 17.67 34.64
CA LYS A 136 10.09 18.29 35.91
C LYS A 136 9.20 17.73 37.02
N GLU A 137 9.84 17.11 38.02
CA GLU A 137 9.21 16.57 39.24
C GLU A 137 7.88 15.79 38.94
N LYS A 138 6.74 16.51 38.99
CA LYS A 138 5.41 15.92 38.92
C LYS A 138 4.81 15.90 37.50
N TRP A 139 5.38 16.59 36.54
CA TRP A 139 4.82 16.66 35.22
C TRP A 139 5.82 16.46 34.10
N SER A 140 5.34 15.95 33.02
CA SER A 140 6.08 15.85 31.77
C SER A 140 5.19 16.23 30.60
N ALA A 141 5.79 16.80 29.59
CA ALA A 141 5.13 17.16 28.33
C ALA A 141 6.03 16.86 27.16
N PHE A 142 5.43 16.58 26.03
CA PHE A 142 6.15 16.50 24.77
C PHE A 142 5.37 17.19 23.65
N LEU A 143 6.12 17.67 22.66
CA LEU A 143 5.59 18.12 21.37
C LEU A 143 6.43 17.50 20.29
N SER A 144 5.77 16.87 19.29
CA SER A 144 6.41 16.21 18.14
C SER A 144 5.78 16.72 16.87
N ALA A 145 6.61 16.96 15.84
CA ALA A 145 6.17 17.34 14.50
C ALA A 145 6.96 16.58 13.46
N SER A 146 6.33 16.32 12.32
CA SER A 146 7.00 15.77 11.14
C SER A 146 6.49 16.41 9.86
N LEU A 147 7.33 16.45 8.86
CA LEU A 147 7.01 16.85 7.50
C LEU A 147 7.70 15.89 6.56
N THR A 148 6.96 15.38 5.58
CA THR A 148 7.46 14.36 4.67
C THR A 148 7.14 14.76 3.23
N GLU A 149 8.08 14.59 2.34
CA GLU A 149 7.88 14.59 0.90
C GLU A 149 7.68 13.14 0.47
N GLU A 150 6.54 12.84 -0.15
CA GLU A 150 6.24 11.56 -0.79
C GLU A 150 5.99 11.78 -2.28
N ALA A 151 6.74 11.09 -3.14
CA ALA A 151 6.60 11.20 -4.57
C ALA A 151 6.32 9.83 -5.19
N TYR A 152 5.28 9.75 -6.02
CA TYR A 152 4.82 8.52 -6.66
C TYR A 152 4.97 8.60 -8.17
N ARG A 153 5.41 7.50 -8.79
CA ARG A 153 5.51 7.35 -10.23
C ARG A 153 5.09 5.95 -10.66
N TYR A 154 4.31 5.88 -11.73
CA TYR A 154 3.85 4.63 -12.31
C TYR A 154 4.57 4.37 -13.64
N HIS A 155 5.01 3.14 -13.85
CA HIS A 155 5.58 2.66 -15.10
C HIS A 155 4.67 1.55 -15.63
N ASP A 156 4.02 1.80 -16.75
CA ASP A 156 3.31 0.77 -17.49
C ASP A 156 4.25 0.16 -18.53
N ARG A 157 4.75 -1.01 -18.23
CA ARG A 157 5.68 -1.70 -19.13
C ARG A 157 4.96 -2.59 -20.13
N GLY A 158 3.78 -3.11 -19.75
CA GLY A 158 3.00 -4.04 -20.55
C GLY A 158 1.95 -3.39 -21.45
N GLY A 159 1.41 -2.24 -21.03
CA GLY A 159 0.37 -1.53 -21.77
C GLY A 159 0.92 -0.68 -22.92
N ALA A 160 0.02 -0.31 -23.82
CA ALA A 160 0.33 0.63 -24.90
C ALA A 160 0.66 2.03 -24.34
N PRO A 161 1.51 2.81 -25.01
CA PRO A 161 1.81 4.18 -24.59
C PRO A 161 0.54 5.04 -24.57
N ILE A 162 0.39 5.87 -23.54
CA ILE A 162 -0.63 6.92 -23.46
C ILE A 162 0.09 8.23 -23.76
N ASP A 163 -0.37 8.95 -24.78
CA ASP A 163 0.28 10.19 -25.29
C ASP A 163 1.78 10.01 -25.53
N GLY A 164 2.18 8.83 -26.06
CA GLY A 164 3.56 8.49 -26.33
C GLY A 164 4.41 8.16 -25.09
N LYS A 165 3.83 8.14 -23.89
CA LYS A 165 4.52 7.85 -22.63
C LYS A 165 4.10 6.50 -22.07
N LYS A 166 5.05 5.81 -21.42
CA LYS A 166 4.85 4.58 -20.61
C LYS A 166 5.17 4.81 -19.14
N ILE A 167 5.63 5.99 -18.78
CA ILE A 167 6.03 6.37 -17.44
C ILE A 167 5.34 7.68 -17.12
N SER A 168 4.66 7.75 -15.98
CA SER A 168 4.06 8.99 -15.49
C SER A 168 5.13 9.97 -15.03
N ASP A 169 4.78 11.22 -14.88
CA ASP A 169 5.57 12.16 -14.11
C ASP A 169 5.51 11.76 -12.61
N PHE A 170 6.36 12.35 -11.77
CA PHE A 170 6.23 12.19 -10.33
C PHE A 170 5.07 13.03 -9.81
N TYR A 171 4.23 12.43 -8.96
CA TYR A 171 3.16 13.10 -8.22
C TYR A 171 3.60 13.28 -6.78
N HIS A 172 3.65 14.53 -6.33
CA HIS A 172 4.27 14.96 -5.09
C HIS A 172 3.21 15.25 -4.02
N PHE A 173 3.42 14.74 -2.82
CA PHE A 173 2.59 14.92 -1.64
C PHE A 173 3.46 15.38 -0.48
N LEU A 174 2.91 16.26 0.36
CA LEU A 174 3.62 16.82 1.51
C LEU A 174 2.81 16.58 2.81
N PRO A 175 2.63 15.31 3.24
CA PRO A 175 1.99 15.04 4.50
C PRO A 175 2.79 15.55 5.69
N TRP A 176 2.08 15.98 6.73
CA TRP A 176 2.67 16.48 7.95
C TRP A 176 1.90 16.01 9.17
N SER A 177 2.55 16.03 10.33
CA SER A 177 1.92 15.69 11.59
C SER A 177 2.38 16.60 12.71
N VAL A 178 1.47 16.83 13.68
CA VAL A 178 1.79 17.43 14.98
C VAL A 178 1.06 16.62 16.05
N LYS A 179 1.76 16.26 17.11
CA LYS A 179 1.19 15.63 18.29
C LYS A 179 1.85 16.15 19.55
N GLY A 180 1.08 16.24 20.63
CA GLY A 180 1.59 16.62 21.93
C GLY A 180 0.91 15.86 23.04
N GLY A 181 1.56 15.79 24.17
CA GLY A 181 1.02 15.14 25.35
C GLY A 181 1.51 15.80 26.62
N PHE A 182 0.71 15.66 27.64
CA PHE A 182 0.98 16.17 28.98
C PHE A 182 0.60 15.10 30.01
N ASN A 183 1.46 14.86 30.99
CA ASN A 183 1.23 13.96 32.09
C ASN A 183 1.50 14.67 33.40
N TYR A 184 0.62 14.47 34.39
CA TYR A 184 0.74 15.03 35.73
C TYR A 184 0.60 13.96 36.80
N LYS A 185 1.61 13.81 37.65
CA LYS A 185 1.63 12.94 38.83
C LYS A 185 1.18 13.73 40.05
N PHE A 186 -0.07 13.62 40.44
CA PHE A 186 -0.57 14.37 41.61
C PHE A 186 -0.20 13.68 42.93
N THR A 187 0.10 12.37 42.89
CA THR A 187 0.78 11.65 43.98
C THR A 187 1.86 10.73 43.42
N LYS A 188 2.60 10.01 44.30
CA LYS A 188 3.58 9.00 43.87
C LYS A 188 2.94 7.83 43.12
N ASN A 189 1.66 7.59 43.37
CA ASN A 189 0.94 6.43 42.90
C ASN A 189 -0.10 6.75 41.82
N HIS A 190 -0.43 8.03 41.59
CA HIS A 190 -1.51 8.45 40.70
C HIS A 190 -1.02 9.46 39.68
N ASN A 191 -1.39 9.24 38.43
CA ASN A 191 -1.17 10.20 37.36
C ASN A 191 -2.37 10.30 36.43
N VAL A 192 -2.50 11.42 35.77
CA VAL A 192 -3.40 11.65 34.62
C VAL A 192 -2.56 12.11 33.45
N PHE A 193 -2.99 11.75 32.26
CA PHE A 193 -2.36 12.22 31.04
C PHE A 193 -3.39 12.58 29.97
N VAL A 194 -3.01 13.46 29.08
CA VAL A 194 -3.74 13.82 27.88
C VAL A 194 -2.78 13.81 26.71
N ASN A 195 -3.24 13.26 25.60
CA ASN A 195 -2.54 13.31 24.31
C ASN A 195 -3.50 13.84 23.25
N ALA A 196 -2.98 14.64 22.33
CA ALA A 196 -3.70 15.08 21.15
C ALA A 196 -2.78 15.07 19.93
N GLY A 197 -3.34 14.79 18.77
CA GLY A 197 -2.58 14.77 17.53
C GLY A 197 -3.44 15.07 16.32
N TYR A 198 -2.79 15.64 15.33
CA TYR A 198 -3.33 15.84 13.99
C TYR A 198 -2.31 15.37 12.97
N PHE A 199 -2.76 14.51 12.05
CA PHE A 199 -1.92 13.87 11.06
C PHE A 199 -2.57 14.03 9.69
N THR A 200 -1.77 14.33 8.69
CA THR A 200 -2.16 14.15 7.30
C THR A 200 -1.40 12.96 6.72
N ARG A 201 -2.00 12.25 5.81
CA ARG A 201 -1.39 11.13 5.08
C ARG A 201 -1.60 11.33 3.59
N ALA A 202 -0.57 11.12 2.81
CA ALA A 202 -0.68 11.07 1.36
C ALA A 202 -1.69 10.01 0.92
N PRO A 203 -2.41 10.20 -0.19
CA PRO A 203 -3.30 9.18 -0.73
C PRO A 203 -2.54 7.90 -1.05
N PHE A 204 -3.21 6.77 -0.99
CA PHE A 204 -2.60 5.51 -1.42
C PHE A 204 -2.18 5.55 -2.88
N PHE A 205 -1.13 4.83 -3.23
CA PHE A 205 -0.62 4.73 -4.60
C PHE A 205 -1.71 4.40 -5.63
N ASN A 206 -2.60 3.46 -5.33
CA ASN A 206 -3.72 3.08 -6.18
C ASN A 206 -4.88 4.10 -6.18
N ALA A 207 -4.92 5.05 -5.25
CA ALA A 207 -5.84 6.18 -5.31
C ALA A 207 -5.33 7.27 -6.26
N VAL A 208 -4.01 7.36 -6.39
CA VAL A 208 -3.34 8.26 -7.36
C VAL A 208 -3.37 7.64 -8.76
N PHE A 209 -3.16 6.32 -8.89
CA PHE A 209 -3.20 5.59 -10.16
C PHE A 209 -4.33 4.55 -10.17
N PRO A 210 -5.61 4.95 -10.25
CA PRO A 210 -6.75 4.08 -10.00
C PRO A 210 -6.93 2.97 -11.05
N ASN A 211 -6.52 3.23 -12.30
CA ASN A 211 -6.71 2.32 -13.43
C ASN A 211 -5.47 1.48 -13.76
N ASN A 212 -4.49 1.43 -12.85
CA ASN A 212 -3.22 0.74 -13.06
C ASN A 212 -2.52 1.17 -14.36
N ASN A 213 -2.54 2.46 -14.67
CA ASN A 213 -1.86 3.06 -15.81
C ASN A 213 -1.18 4.39 -15.41
N ILE A 214 -0.56 5.07 -16.35
CA ILE A 214 0.22 6.30 -16.11
C ILE A 214 -0.64 7.56 -15.87
N VAL A 215 -1.97 7.46 -16.03
CA VAL A 215 -2.88 8.60 -15.81
C VAL A 215 -3.24 8.69 -14.35
N ALA A 216 -2.81 9.76 -13.72
CA ALA A 216 -3.07 9.98 -12.31
C ALA A 216 -4.40 10.69 -12.07
N ASN A 217 -4.92 10.48 -10.86
CA ASN A 217 -6.03 11.22 -10.30
C ASN A 217 -5.50 12.45 -9.56
N ASP A 218 -5.56 13.61 -10.19
CA ASP A 218 -5.12 14.89 -9.61
C ASP A 218 -5.95 15.32 -8.37
N ASN A 219 -7.12 14.71 -8.17
CA ASN A 219 -8.02 15.00 -7.06
C ASN A 219 -7.92 13.96 -5.91
N ALA A 220 -6.88 13.14 -5.89
CA ALA A 220 -6.67 12.19 -4.80
C ALA A 220 -6.45 12.95 -3.46
N PRO A 221 -7.35 12.85 -2.47
CA PRO A 221 -7.28 13.67 -1.27
C PRO A 221 -6.26 13.14 -0.27
N TYR A 222 -5.68 14.06 0.51
CA TYR A 222 -5.00 13.69 1.75
C TYR A 222 -6.00 13.14 2.76
N GLU A 223 -5.68 12.03 3.40
CA GLU A 223 -6.42 11.61 4.58
C GLU A 223 -6.02 12.46 5.78
N LYS A 224 -7.00 12.83 6.62
CA LYS A 224 -6.80 13.68 7.79
C LYS A 224 -7.27 12.95 9.03
N ILE A 225 -6.41 12.86 10.03
CA ILE A 225 -6.67 12.08 11.24
C ILE A 225 -6.46 13.02 12.43
N MET A 226 -7.49 13.18 13.24
CA MET A 226 -7.45 13.89 14.53
C MET A 226 -7.66 12.85 15.63
N THR A 227 -6.81 12.87 16.64
CA THR A 227 -6.93 11.99 17.80
C THR A 227 -6.81 12.78 19.10
N PHE A 228 -7.57 12.34 20.10
CA PHE A 228 -7.51 12.81 21.47
C PHE A 228 -7.58 11.61 22.40
N GLU A 229 -6.75 11.60 23.44
CA GLU A 229 -6.71 10.57 24.47
C GLU A 229 -6.60 11.19 25.85
N LEU A 230 -7.38 10.65 26.79
CA LEU A 230 -7.31 10.96 28.22
C LEU A 230 -7.10 9.67 28.98
N GLY A 231 -6.14 9.66 29.88
CA GLY A 231 -5.83 8.47 30.68
C GLY A 231 -5.58 8.78 32.15
N TYR A 232 -5.82 7.75 32.96
CA TYR A 232 -5.54 7.73 34.38
C TYR A 232 -4.74 6.49 34.73
N GLY A 233 -3.67 6.66 35.48
CA GLY A 233 -2.83 5.59 36.00
C GLY A 233 -2.82 5.56 37.53
N PHE A 234 -2.95 4.36 38.07
CA PHE A 234 -2.72 4.08 39.50
C PHE A 234 -1.72 2.92 39.62
N SER A 235 -0.64 3.11 40.39
CA SER A 235 0.41 2.12 40.57
C SER A 235 0.86 2.03 41.98
N THR A 236 0.84 0.81 42.55
CA THR A 236 1.41 0.44 43.87
C THR A 236 2.43 -0.67 43.68
N HIS A 237 3.07 -1.12 44.77
CA HIS A 237 4.01 -2.23 44.73
C HIS A 237 3.40 -3.53 44.16
N ASN A 238 2.10 -3.79 44.43
CA ASN A 238 1.44 -5.06 44.12
C ASN A 238 0.30 -4.90 43.12
N PHE A 239 -0.07 -3.68 42.66
CA PHE A 239 -1.21 -3.46 41.80
C PHE A 239 -1.02 -2.29 40.86
N ASN A 240 -1.34 -2.50 39.60
CA ASN A 240 -1.32 -1.48 38.55
C ASN A 240 -2.68 -1.43 37.84
N LEU A 241 -3.22 -0.23 37.67
CA LEU A 241 -4.43 0.06 36.91
C LEU A 241 -4.14 1.17 35.90
N ALA A 242 -4.54 0.96 34.66
CA ALA A 242 -4.55 1.99 33.62
C ALA A 242 -5.93 2.03 32.98
N LEU A 243 -6.52 3.22 32.92
CA LEU A 243 -7.80 3.50 32.25
C LEU A 243 -7.54 4.56 31.17
N ASN A 244 -7.90 4.25 29.93
CA ASN A 244 -7.74 5.14 28.78
C ASN A 244 -9.07 5.27 28.05
N GLY A 245 -9.43 6.53 27.75
CA GLY A 245 -10.49 6.88 26.81
C GLY A 245 -9.88 7.61 25.62
N TYR A 246 -10.26 7.26 24.43
CA TYR A 246 -9.77 7.93 23.22
C TYR A 246 -10.92 8.25 22.25
N TYR A 247 -10.69 9.26 21.44
CA TYR A 247 -11.54 9.67 20.33
C TYR A 247 -10.67 9.89 19.10
N THR A 248 -11.02 9.27 17.99
CA THR A 248 -10.31 9.46 16.71
C THR A 248 -11.33 9.77 15.62
N ARG A 249 -11.10 10.85 14.92
CA ARG A 249 -11.85 11.22 13.70
C ARG A 249 -10.94 11.11 12.50
N TRP A 250 -11.42 10.39 11.49
CA TRP A 250 -10.73 10.16 10.24
C TRP A 250 -11.54 10.77 9.10
N ASN A 251 -10.99 11.75 8.39
CA ASN A 251 -11.64 12.42 7.27
C ASN A 251 -10.93 12.09 5.96
N ASP A 252 -11.67 12.20 4.87
CA ASP A 252 -11.19 12.02 3.50
C ASP A 252 -10.55 10.64 3.25
N LYS A 253 -10.98 9.62 3.99
CA LYS A 253 -10.48 8.25 3.82
C LYS A 253 -10.82 7.72 2.44
N THR A 254 -9.82 7.12 1.77
CA THR A 254 -10.00 6.45 0.49
C THR A 254 -10.16 4.94 0.71
N THR A 255 -11.17 4.36 0.09
CA THR A 255 -11.34 2.90 0.02
C THR A 255 -11.56 2.46 -1.43
N ARG A 256 -11.05 1.29 -1.78
CA ARG A 256 -11.30 0.66 -3.07
C ARG A 256 -12.54 -0.23 -2.94
N ARG A 257 -13.52 -0.03 -3.81
CA ARG A 257 -14.74 -0.82 -3.83
C ARG A 257 -15.01 -1.34 -5.24
N GLN A 258 -15.42 -2.58 -5.35
CA GLN A 258 -15.92 -3.13 -6.60
C GLN A 258 -17.35 -2.64 -6.84
N ILE A 259 -17.58 -2.09 -8.02
CA ILE A 259 -18.90 -1.63 -8.47
C ILE A 259 -19.15 -2.31 -9.82
N GLY A 260 -19.98 -3.36 -9.81
CA GLY A 260 -20.11 -4.23 -10.98
C GLY A 260 -18.80 -4.99 -11.25
N ASP A 261 -18.34 -4.95 -12.48
CA ASP A 261 -17.07 -5.59 -12.91
C ASP A 261 -15.85 -4.65 -12.77
N GLU A 262 -16.04 -3.41 -12.34
CA GLU A 262 -15.00 -2.40 -12.21
C GLU A 262 -14.67 -2.10 -10.74
N TYR A 263 -13.43 -1.66 -10.49
CA TYR A 263 -13.01 -1.15 -9.19
C TYR A 263 -13.00 0.38 -9.22
N ALA A 264 -13.71 0.99 -8.29
CA ALA A 264 -13.67 2.43 -8.07
C ALA A 264 -13.05 2.77 -6.72
N ASN A 265 -12.29 3.84 -6.67
CA ASN A 265 -11.86 4.45 -5.42
C ASN A 265 -12.97 5.37 -4.93
N ILE A 266 -13.50 5.07 -3.75
CA ILE A 266 -14.42 5.95 -3.04
C ILE A 266 -13.59 6.78 -2.08
N THR A 267 -13.58 8.09 -2.29
CA THR A 267 -12.86 9.06 -1.48
C THR A 267 -13.82 9.89 -0.63
N GLY A 268 -13.29 10.58 0.39
CA GLY A 268 -14.09 11.48 1.23
C GLY A 268 -14.93 10.77 2.28
N LEU A 269 -14.60 9.52 2.65
CA LEU A 269 -15.28 8.81 3.73
C LEU A 269 -14.77 9.30 5.09
N ASP A 270 -15.70 9.65 5.96
CA ASP A 270 -15.42 10.01 7.35
C ASP A 270 -15.69 8.83 8.28
N ALA A 271 -14.81 8.60 9.23
CA ALA A 271 -14.97 7.61 10.29
C ALA A 271 -14.64 8.19 11.66
N VAL A 272 -15.39 7.78 12.67
CA VAL A 272 -15.19 8.14 14.08
C VAL A 272 -15.05 6.86 14.89
N HIS A 273 -14.01 6.79 15.74
CA HIS A 273 -13.69 5.68 16.64
C HIS A 273 -13.43 6.17 18.07
#